data_9d936378ed71ae0c5af09dc984da71d4
#
_entry.id   9d936378ed71ae0c5af09dc984da71d4
#
_cell.length_a   1.000
_cell.length_b   1.000
_cell.length_c   1.000
_cell.angle_alpha   90.00
_cell.angle_beta   90.00
_cell.angle_gamma   90.00
#
_symmetry.space_group_name_H-M   'P 1'
#
loop_
_entity.id
_entity.type
_entity.pdbx_description
1 polymer ?
#
loop_
_entity_poly.entity_id
_entity_poly.type
_entity_poly.pdbx_seq_one_letter_code
_entity_poly.pdbx_strand_id
1 'polypeptide(L)'
;MDLQPYVEPIVDLITSRTKTIIVLFLVLSVIFTAGLGNISTESGTEQFTTDLPSEKALQEINQEFTPRFTVDKTTNTGSTQLIQLSTNVLSKQSLLRMLELLYELDQNDDLRVVSTSSVAQIVATSIDPSAQTLRKQIYVIEQTPPSKIKSTLRSTNENFPLSGLLSNDYNEGSMTASSTIGVVVHSLPSSAQSAQQSSGTSGTDPLTDMQVSIQEVASIGGDVKVFGSGIFSSEFGNVIGDTMIIVTPAAILFIILFLIYAYRDLVDLLLGVLSLFMAIIWTFGFMGIANI
;
A
#
# COMPACT_ATOMS: atom_id res chain seq x y z
N MET A 1 -11.87 13.52 -50.41
CA MET A 1 -10.40 13.76 -50.33
C MET A 1 -9.78 12.55 -50.99
N ASP A 2 -9.16 12.71 -52.17
CA ASP A 2 -8.60 11.59 -52.93
C ASP A 2 -7.23 11.24 -52.32
N LEU A 3 -7.14 10.12 -51.60
CA LEU A 3 -5.92 9.66 -50.92
C LEU A 3 -5.03 8.79 -51.81
N GLN A 4 -5.48 8.47 -53.01
CA GLN A 4 -4.77 7.61 -53.94
C GLN A 4 -3.33 8.08 -54.25
N PRO A 5 -3.03 9.40 -54.49
CA PRO A 5 -1.68 9.83 -54.82
C PRO A 5 -0.66 9.69 -53.69
N TYR A 6 -1.14 9.51 -52.44
CA TYR A 6 -0.27 9.28 -51.27
C TYR A 6 -0.09 7.82 -50.92
N VAL A 7 -1.03 6.96 -51.34
CA VAL A 7 -1.02 5.53 -51.03
C VAL A 7 -0.22 4.75 -52.04
N GLU A 8 -0.31 5.09 -53.35
CA GLU A 8 0.42 4.40 -54.44
C GLU A 8 1.94 4.32 -54.21
N PRO A 9 2.67 5.41 -53.87
CA PRO A 9 4.12 5.33 -53.67
C PRO A 9 4.52 4.48 -52.46
N ILE A 10 3.65 4.40 -51.43
CA ILE A 10 3.88 3.56 -50.25
C ILE A 10 3.69 2.08 -50.62
N VAL A 11 2.66 1.75 -51.37
CA VAL A 11 2.40 0.39 -51.85
C VAL A 11 3.52 -0.10 -52.76
N ASP A 12 3.98 0.75 -53.70
CA ASP A 12 5.10 0.45 -54.58
C ASP A 12 6.41 0.23 -53.82
N LEU A 13 6.68 1.03 -52.79
CA LEU A 13 7.84 0.85 -51.92
C LEU A 13 7.78 -0.49 -51.17
N ILE A 14 6.63 -0.82 -50.61
CA ILE A 14 6.40 -2.07 -49.87
C ILE A 14 6.55 -3.29 -50.81
N THR A 15 5.99 -3.21 -52.00
CA THR A 15 5.98 -4.32 -52.94
C THR A 15 7.34 -4.52 -53.61
N SER A 16 8.04 -3.45 -53.97
CA SER A 16 9.34 -3.51 -54.63
C SER A 16 10.49 -3.89 -53.71
N ARG A 17 10.40 -3.56 -52.40
CA ARG A 17 11.45 -3.83 -51.41
C ARG A 17 10.98 -4.66 -50.22
N THR A 18 10.08 -5.60 -50.44
CA THR A 18 9.46 -6.44 -49.41
C THR A 18 10.49 -7.04 -48.40
N LYS A 19 11.61 -7.57 -48.92
CA LYS A 19 12.66 -8.16 -48.05
C LYS A 19 13.30 -7.14 -47.12
N THR A 20 13.55 -5.93 -47.62
CA THR A 20 14.15 -4.85 -46.85
C THR A 20 13.19 -4.38 -45.73
N ILE A 21 11.90 -4.30 -46.03
CA ILE A 21 10.87 -3.90 -45.06
C ILE A 21 10.69 -4.95 -43.98
N ILE A 22 10.69 -6.25 -44.35
CA ILE A 22 10.62 -7.34 -43.36
C ILE A 22 11.83 -7.31 -42.44
N VAL A 23 13.04 -7.09 -42.98
CA VAL A 23 14.25 -6.98 -42.15
C VAL A 23 14.18 -5.76 -41.21
N LEU A 24 13.74 -4.61 -41.73
CA LEU A 24 13.55 -3.39 -40.92
C LEU A 24 12.56 -3.64 -39.78
N PHE A 25 11.44 -4.29 -40.07
CA PHE A 25 10.42 -4.62 -39.08
C PHE A 25 10.94 -5.57 -38.00
N LEU A 26 11.71 -6.58 -38.40
CA LEU A 26 12.35 -7.52 -37.45
C LEU A 26 13.38 -6.82 -36.57
N VAL A 27 14.21 -5.96 -37.15
CA VAL A 27 15.19 -5.17 -36.37
C VAL A 27 14.47 -4.27 -35.36
N LEU A 28 13.41 -3.58 -35.80
CA LEU A 28 12.61 -2.72 -34.91
C LEU A 28 11.95 -3.54 -33.77
N SER A 29 11.43 -4.73 -34.11
CA SER A 29 10.85 -5.63 -33.12
C SER A 29 11.86 -6.10 -32.08
N VAL A 30 13.10 -6.38 -32.47
CA VAL A 30 14.19 -6.74 -31.54
C VAL A 30 14.52 -5.56 -30.60
N ILE A 31 14.59 -4.34 -31.16
CA ILE A 31 14.85 -3.13 -30.35
C ILE A 31 13.74 -2.94 -29.31
N PHE A 32 12.47 -3.04 -29.70
CA PHE A 32 11.36 -2.88 -28.76
C PHE A 32 11.27 -4.05 -27.74
N THR A 33 11.60 -5.27 -28.15
CA THR A 33 11.67 -6.42 -27.22
C THR A 33 12.72 -6.18 -26.13
N ALA A 34 13.86 -5.55 -26.46
CA ALA A 34 14.87 -5.18 -25.47
C ALA A 34 14.35 -4.14 -24.45
N GLY A 35 13.41 -3.28 -24.86
CA GLY A 35 12.77 -2.31 -23.98
C GLY A 35 11.83 -2.94 -22.94
N LEU A 36 11.30 -4.14 -23.18
CA LEU A 36 10.39 -4.81 -22.25
C LEU A 36 11.00 -5.06 -20.84
N GLY A 37 12.34 -5.18 -20.76
CA GLY A 37 13.04 -5.35 -19.49
C GLY A 37 13.14 -4.10 -18.63
N ASN A 38 12.83 -2.93 -19.19
CA ASN A 38 12.94 -1.63 -18.50
C ASN A 38 11.57 -0.99 -18.23
N ILE A 39 10.50 -1.75 -18.34
CA ILE A 39 9.17 -1.26 -17.99
C ILE A 39 9.16 -1.04 -16.49
N SER A 40 9.07 0.21 -16.04
CA SER A 40 8.71 0.51 -14.67
C SER A 40 7.23 0.16 -14.49
N THR A 41 6.96 -0.85 -13.68
CA THR A 41 5.60 -1.16 -13.22
C THR A 41 5.15 -0.18 -12.13
N GLU A 42 5.71 1.02 -12.13
CA GLU A 42 5.20 2.16 -11.35
C GLU A 42 3.87 2.62 -11.99
N SER A 43 2.88 1.75 -11.96
CA SER A 43 1.51 2.14 -12.22
C SER A 43 1.03 2.95 -11.01
N GLY A 44 1.46 4.21 -10.96
CA GLY A 44 1.03 5.13 -9.93
C GLY A 44 -0.48 5.28 -9.98
N THR A 45 -1.18 4.54 -9.13
CA THR A 45 -2.50 4.96 -8.68
C THR A 45 -2.44 6.41 -8.18
N GLU A 46 -1.29 6.89 -7.79
CA GLU A 46 -0.99 8.27 -7.43
C GLU A 46 -1.36 9.27 -8.54
N GLN A 47 -1.11 8.97 -9.81
CA GLN A 47 -1.51 9.85 -10.91
C GLN A 47 -3.04 10.00 -11.05
N PHE A 48 -3.80 9.00 -10.60
CA PHE A 48 -5.26 9.05 -10.60
C PHE A 48 -5.83 9.57 -9.27
N THR A 49 -5.03 9.66 -8.23
CA THR A 49 -5.45 10.06 -6.88
C THR A 49 -5.03 11.49 -6.53
N THR A 50 -3.99 12.05 -7.19
CA THR A 50 -3.36 13.35 -6.85
C THR A 50 -4.35 14.53 -6.78
N ASP A 51 -5.49 14.47 -7.46
CA ASP A 51 -6.51 15.51 -7.46
C ASP A 51 -7.80 15.14 -6.72
N LEU A 52 -7.88 13.97 -6.11
CA LEU A 52 -9.09 13.56 -5.37
C LEU A 52 -9.21 14.35 -4.05
N PRO A 53 -10.44 14.80 -3.69
CA PRO A 53 -10.71 15.45 -2.40
C PRO A 53 -10.25 14.63 -1.19
N SER A 54 -10.28 13.29 -1.30
CA SER A 54 -9.82 12.36 -0.28
C SER A 54 -8.30 12.40 -0.07
N GLU A 55 -7.51 12.62 -1.13
CA GLU A 55 -6.06 12.72 -0.99
C GLU A 55 -5.63 14.06 -0.41
N LYS A 56 -6.30 15.14 -0.80
CA LYS A 56 -6.10 16.46 -0.17
C LYS A 56 -6.44 16.39 1.31
N ALA A 57 -7.54 15.73 1.67
CA ALA A 57 -7.89 15.49 3.08
C ALA A 57 -6.84 14.62 3.79
N LEU A 58 -6.28 13.60 3.14
CA LEU A 58 -5.20 12.77 3.69
C LEU A 58 -3.91 13.57 3.87
N GLN A 59 -3.58 14.44 2.92
CA GLN A 59 -2.44 15.35 3.01
C GLN A 59 -2.65 16.40 4.13
N GLU A 60 -3.86 16.96 4.25
CA GLU A 60 -4.22 17.87 5.36
C GLU A 60 -4.14 17.15 6.70
N ILE A 61 -4.67 15.94 6.80
CA ILE A 61 -4.56 15.10 8.01
C ILE A 61 -3.08 14.83 8.31
N ASN A 62 -2.29 14.43 7.33
CA ASN A 62 -0.85 14.20 7.53
C ASN A 62 -0.09 15.48 7.90
N GLN A 63 -0.48 16.65 7.41
CA GLN A 63 0.13 17.93 7.78
C GLN A 63 -0.30 18.38 9.17
N GLU A 64 -1.54 18.15 9.58
CA GLU A 64 -2.09 18.62 10.85
C GLU A 64 -1.75 17.68 12.00
N PHE A 65 -1.60 16.37 11.73
CA PHE A 65 -1.24 15.36 12.73
C PHE A 65 0.26 15.00 12.76
N THR A 66 1.03 15.33 11.73
CA THR A 66 2.47 15.08 11.65
C THR A 66 3.34 15.82 12.68
N PRO A 67 2.99 16.99 13.23
CA PRO A 67 3.86 17.67 14.20
C PRO A 67 4.03 16.96 15.54
N ARG A 68 3.20 15.98 15.87
CA ARG A 68 3.28 15.24 17.13
C ARG A 68 3.86 13.83 17.00
N PHE A 69 3.91 13.33 15.79
CA PHE A 69 4.54 12.05 15.43
C PHE A 69 5.55 12.31 14.30
N THR A 70 6.47 13.27 14.51
CA THR A 70 7.53 13.54 13.57
C THR A 70 8.45 12.34 13.47
N VAL A 71 8.10 11.44 12.58
CA VAL A 71 9.09 10.62 11.91
C VAL A 71 9.88 11.60 11.06
N ASP A 72 11.12 11.82 11.44
CA ASP A 72 12.03 12.70 10.71
C ASP A 72 12.06 12.25 9.25
N LYS A 73 11.65 13.08 8.30
CA LYS A 73 11.60 12.74 6.86
C LYS A 73 12.97 12.36 6.30
N THR A 74 14.02 12.51 7.09
CA THR A 74 15.40 12.09 6.79
C THR A 74 15.68 10.66 7.21
N THR A 75 14.82 10.03 8.03
CA THR A 75 14.95 8.64 8.44
C THR A 75 14.10 7.74 7.57
N ASN A 76 14.72 6.66 7.10
CA ASN A 76 14.09 5.63 6.28
C ASN A 76 13.15 4.79 7.17
N THR A 77 11.96 5.32 7.49
CA THR A 77 11.01 4.70 8.41
C THR A 77 9.63 4.54 7.78
N GLY A 78 8.97 3.44 8.09
CA GLY A 78 7.56 3.19 7.80
C GLY A 78 6.74 3.20 9.07
N SER A 79 5.43 3.36 8.96
CA SER A 79 4.52 3.32 10.11
C SER A 79 3.37 2.37 9.89
N THR A 80 2.95 1.71 10.97
CA THR A 80 1.78 0.83 11.03
C THR A 80 0.83 1.35 12.09
N GLN A 81 -0.44 1.44 11.77
CA GLN A 81 -1.47 1.89 12.69
C GLN A 81 -2.22 0.68 13.25
N LEU A 82 -2.42 0.67 14.56
CA LEU A 82 -3.15 -0.34 15.30
C LEU A 82 -4.44 0.28 15.82
N ILE A 83 -5.59 -0.19 15.40
CA ILE A 83 -6.89 0.27 15.91
C ILE A 83 -7.41 -0.80 16.87
N GLN A 84 -7.34 -0.50 18.17
CA GLN A 84 -7.93 -1.35 19.19
C GLN A 84 -9.41 -1.04 19.34
N LEU A 85 -10.23 -2.09 19.41
CA LEU A 85 -11.68 -2.05 19.57
C LEU A 85 -12.06 -2.72 20.89
N SER A 86 -12.89 -2.08 21.70
CA SER A 86 -13.37 -2.64 22.98
C SER A 86 -14.64 -1.93 23.40
N THR A 87 -15.37 -2.48 24.37
CA THR A 87 -16.45 -1.75 25.05
C THR A 87 -15.96 -0.46 25.70
N ASN A 88 -14.70 -0.44 26.20
CA ASN A 88 -14.01 0.74 26.69
C ASN A 88 -12.51 0.54 26.58
N VAL A 89 -11.88 1.17 25.60
CA VAL A 89 -10.44 1.09 25.36
C VAL A 89 -9.61 1.82 26.43
N LEU A 90 -10.24 2.68 27.22
CA LEU A 90 -9.61 3.37 28.37
C LEU A 90 -9.70 2.58 29.67
N SER A 91 -10.25 1.36 29.65
CA SER A 91 -10.25 0.46 30.80
C SER A 91 -8.83 -0.06 31.07
N LYS A 92 -8.54 -0.37 32.34
CA LYS A 92 -7.24 -0.95 32.73
C LYS A 92 -6.87 -2.16 31.87
N GLN A 93 -7.83 -3.04 31.62
CA GLN A 93 -7.61 -4.26 30.85
C GLN A 93 -7.27 -3.95 29.38
N SER A 94 -7.98 -3.01 28.75
CA SER A 94 -7.71 -2.62 27.37
C SER A 94 -6.36 -1.91 27.22
N LEU A 95 -6.00 -1.06 28.20
CA LEU A 95 -4.69 -0.40 28.22
C LEU A 95 -3.54 -1.42 28.34
N LEU A 96 -3.70 -2.44 29.24
CA LEU A 96 -2.72 -3.53 29.36
C LEU A 96 -2.58 -4.29 28.07
N ARG A 97 -3.68 -4.68 27.45
CA ARG A 97 -3.67 -5.41 26.20
C ARG A 97 -2.93 -4.68 25.06
N MET A 98 -3.13 -3.35 24.94
CA MET A 98 -2.39 -2.54 23.98
C MET A 98 -0.89 -2.53 24.30
N LEU A 99 -0.50 -2.37 25.56
CA LEU A 99 0.91 -2.38 25.95
C LEU A 99 1.57 -3.75 25.75
N GLU A 100 0.86 -4.84 26.07
CA GLU A 100 1.34 -6.21 25.85
C GLU A 100 1.55 -6.49 24.36
N LEU A 101 0.60 -6.09 23.51
CA LEU A 101 0.75 -6.20 22.06
C LEU A 101 1.96 -5.40 21.56
N LEU A 102 2.08 -4.13 21.98
CA LEU A 102 3.23 -3.30 21.58
C LEU A 102 4.55 -3.89 22.08
N TYR A 103 4.57 -4.50 23.26
CA TYR A 103 5.74 -5.18 23.78
C TYR A 103 6.09 -6.44 22.96
N GLU A 104 5.11 -7.23 22.59
CA GLU A 104 5.33 -8.40 21.73
C GLU A 104 5.89 -8.01 20.35
N LEU A 105 5.35 -6.92 19.76
CA LEU A 105 5.85 -6.40 18.49
C LEU A 105 7.28 -5.83 18.62
N ASP A 106 7.59 -5.16 19.73
CA ASP A 106 8.92 -4.60 20.01
C ASP A 106 9.99 -5.68 20.23
N GLN A 107 9.60 -6.87 20.69
CA GLN A 107 10.53 -8.01 20.89
C GLN A 107 10.80 -8.80 19.59
N ASN A 108 10.08 -8.51 18.51
CA ASN A 108 10.27 -9.15 17.23
C ASN A 108 11.27 -8.34 16.38
N ASP A 109 12.50 -8.81 16.31
CA ASP A 109 13.60 -8.16 15.58
C ASP A 109 13.30 -8.01 14.07
N ASP A 110 12.48 -8.89 13.50
CA ASP A 110 12.13 -8.85 12.07
C ASP A 110 11.26 -7.62 11.74
N LEU A 111 10.51 -7.11 12.72
CA LEU A 111 9.68 -5.92 12.57
C LEU A 111 10.47 -4.62 12.65
N ARG A 112 11.72 -4.65 13.12
CA ARG A 112 12.62 -3.49 13.23
C ARG A 112 11.94 -2.27 13.86
N VAL A 113 11.23 -2.48 14.95
CA VAL A 113 10.50 -1.43 15.65
C VAL A 113 11.48 -0.39 16.21
N VAL A 114 11.26 0.87 15.85
CA VAL A 114 12.08 2.02 16.32
C VAL A 114 11.38 2.72 17.47
N SER A 115 10.06 2.88 17.37
CA SER A 115 9.25 3.51 18.38
C SER A 115 7.80 3.08 18.29
N THR A 116 7.11 3.20 19.41
CA THR A 116 5.68 2.95 19.51
C THR A 116 5.01 4.12 20.22
N SER A 117 3.73 4.36 19.90
CA SER A 117 2.92 5.36 20.58
C SER A 117 1.48 4.89 20.73
N SER A 118 0.89 5.11 21.89
CA SER A 118 -0.51 4.78 22.16
C SER A 118 -1.04 5.56 23.38
N VAL A 119 -2.36 5.64 23.51
CA VAL A 119 -2.98 6.22 24.73
C VAL A 119 -2.53 5.47 25.99
N ALA A 120 -2.33 4.15 25.91
CA ALA A 120 -1.87 3.34 27.02
C ALA A 120 -0.48 3.77 27.54
N GLN A 121 0.45 4.08 26.63
CA GLN A 121 1.78 4.59 26.99
C GLN A 121 1.72 6.00 27.59
N ILE A 122 0.87 6.88 27.03
CA ILE A 122 0.65 8.23 27.54
C ILE A 122 0.15 8.15 29.00
N VAL A 123 -0.82 7.29 29.27
CA VAL A 123 -1.36 7.08 30.63
C VAL A 123 -0.30 6.52 31.58
N ALA A 124 0.44 5.50 31.16
CA ALA A 124 1.48 4.87 31.97
C ALA A 124 2.58 5.88 32.36
N THR A 125 3.06 6.68 31.41
CA THR A 125 4.08 7.72 31.66
C THR A 125 3.53 8.91 32.42
N SER A 126 2.24 9.19 32.34
CA SER A 126 1.58 10.20 33.18
C SER A 126 1.44 9.75 34.63
N ILE A 127 1.33 8.44 34.90
CA ILE A 127 1.33 7.87 36.25
C ILE A 127 2.74 7.84 36.83
N ASP A 128 3.71 7.36 36.06
CA ASP A 128 5.11 7.30 36.41
C ASP A 128 6.00 7.75 35.25
N PRO A 129 6.52 8.98 35.27
CA PRO A 129 7.42 9.50 34.25
C PRO A 129 8.71 8.70 34.06
N SER A 130 9.08 7.85 35.01
CA SER A 130 10.25 6.97 34.88
C SER A 130 9.99 5.72 34.07
N ALA A 131 8.72 5.43 33.70
CA ALA A 131 8.32 4.26 32.92
C ALA A 131 8.58 4.47 31.43
N GLN A 132 9.86 4.50 31.05
CA GLN A 132 10.29 4.75 29.68
C GLN A 132 10.31 3.50 28.78
N THR A 133 10.18 2.29 29.34
CA THR A 133 10.14 1.04 28.60
C THR A 133 8.75 0.41 28.67
N LEU A 134 8.33 -0.29 27.61
CA LEU A 134 7.02 -0.97 27.54
C LEU A 134 6.82 -1.92 28.73
N ARG A 135 7.83 -2.67 29.13
CA ARG A 135 7.77 -3.55 30.31
C ARG A 135 7.47 -2.79 31.61
N LYS A 136 8.10 -1.62 31.81
CA LYS A 136 7.80 -0.77 32.98
C LYS A 136 6.39 -0.18 32.91
N GLN A 137 5.96 0.22 31.72
CA GLN A 137 4.62 0.75 31.49
C GLN A 137 3.53 -0.29 31.80
N ILE A 138 3.72 -1.54 31.35
CA ILE A 138 2.86 -2.67 31.73
C ILE A 138 2.79 -2.79 33.26
N TYR A 139 3.94 -2.88 33.90
CA TYR A 139 4.00 -2.97 35.38
C TYR A 139 3.27 -1.83 36.06
N VAL A 140 3.46 -0.57 35.64
CA VAL A 140 2.79 0.60 36.19
C VAL A 140 1.27 0.49 36.09
N ILE A 141 0.76 0.12 34.90
CA ILE A 141 -0.69 -0.05 34.70
C ILE A 141 -1.23 -1.23 35.53
N GLU A 142 -0.51 -2.36 35.61
CA GLU A 142 -0.88 -3.51 36.43
C GLU A 142 -1.01 -3.17 37.93
N GLN A 143 -0.08 -2.38 38.46
CA GLN A 143 -0.09 -2.01 39.88
C GLN A 143 -1.07 -0.87 40.21
N THR A 144 -1.54 -0.14 39.17
CA THR A 144 -2.40 1.03 39.38
C THR A 144 -3.87 0.63 39.49
N PRO A 145 -4.58 1.10 40.54
CA PRO A 145 -6.02 0.86 40.66
C PRO A 145 -6.80 1.56 39.55
N PRO A 146 -7.94 0.99 39.09
CA PRO A 146 -8.76 1.59 38.04
C PRO A 146 -9.23 3.02 38.31
N SER A 147 -9.48 3.36 39.55
CA SER A 147 -9.85 4.72 39.98
C SER A 147 -8.73 5.73 39.74
N LYS A 148 -7.48 5.34 40.00
CA LYS A 148 -6.30 6.16 39.72
C LYS A 148 -6.05 6.32 38.21
N ILE A 149 -6.20 5.26 37.42
CA ILE A 149 -6.13 5.33 35.95
C ILE A 149 -7.16 6.36 35.45
N LYS A 150 -8.41 6.29 35.94
CA LYS A 150 -9.47 7.21 35.51
C LYS A 150 -9.16 8.66 35.89
N SER A 151 -8.61 8.93 37.11
CA SER A 151 -8.21 10.28 37.49
C SER A 151 -7.03 10.80 36.66
N THR A 152 -6.06 9.93 36.34
CA THR A 152 -4.94 10.28 35.47
C THR A 152 -5.40 10.59 34.06
N LEU A 153 -6.32 9.79 33.49
CA LEU A 153 -6.90 10.06 32.19
C LEU A 153 -7.54 11.46 32.11
N ARG A 154 -8.26 11.89 33.16
CA ARG A 154 -8.85 13.24 33.23
C ARG A 154 -7.78 14.33 33.22
N SER A 155 -6.79 14.22 34.11
CA SER A 155 -5.71 15.20 34.18
C SER A 155 -4.84 15.22 32.92
N THR A 156 -4.66 14.07 32.29
CA THR A 156 -3.95 13.98 31.00
C THR A 156 -4.74 14.66 29.88
N ASN A 157 -6.07 14.44 29.84
CA ASN A 157 -6.94 15.05 28.82
C ASN A 157 -7.01 16.59 28.93
N GLU A 158 -6.90 17.14 30.13
CA GLU A 158 -6.83 18.59 30.37
C GLU A 158 -5.56 19.22 29.77
N ASN A 159 -4.43 18.50 29.82
CA ASN A 159 -3.14 18.98 29.34
C ASN A 159 -2.84 18.56 27.89
N PHE A 160 -3.37 17.42 27.46
CA PHE A 160 -3.19 16.84 26.18
C PHE A 160 -4.52 16.22 25.73
N PRO A 161 -5.26 16.86 24.81
CA PRO A 161 -6.54 16.34 24.33
C PRO A 161 -6.40 14.95 23.73
N LEU A 162 -7.01 13.94 24.37
CA LEU A 162 -6.98 12.55 23.93
C LEU A 162 -7.94 12.30 22.75
N SER A 163 -8.82 13.23 22.44
CA SER A 163 -9.84 13.12 21.39
C SER A 163 -9.26 12.79 20.01
N GLY A 164 -8.03 13.24 19.72
CA GLY A 164 -7.35 12.91 18.45
C GLY A 164 -6.83 11.47 18.35
N LEU A 165 -6.83 10.71 19.47
CA LEU A 165 -6.39 9.30 19.50
C LEU A 165 -7.53 8.34 19.81
N LEU A 166 -8.73 8.86 20.01
CA LEU A 166 -9.92 8.13 20.40
C LEU A 166 -11.03 8.29 19.36
N SER A 167 -11.95 7.35 19.33
CA SER A 167 -13.13 7.39 18.47
C SER A 167 -14.08 8.54 18.80
N ASN A 168 -14.91 8.94 17.84
CA ASN A 168 -15.87 10.04 17.98
C ASN A 168 -16.92 9.84 19.09
N ASP A 169 -17.08 8.63 19.62
CA ASP A 169 -17.93 8.30 20.76
C ASP A 169 -17.26 8.55 22.11
N TYR A 170 -16.04 9.13 22.10
CA TYR A 170 -15.32 9.45 23.31
C TYR A 170 -16.14 10.35 24.23
N ASN A 171 -16.35 9.89 25.45
CA ASN A 171 -17.07 10.61 26.47
C ASN A 171 -16.13 11.02 27.62
N GLU A 172 -15.83 12.32 27.70
CA GLU A 172 -14.94 12.88 28.73
C GLU A 172 -15.47 12.69 30.15
N GLY A 173 -16.78 12.75 30.35
CA GLY A 173 -17.40 12.61 31.69
C GLY A 173 -17.22 11.21 32.25
N SER A 174 -17.42 10.19 31.45
CA SER A 174 -17.25 8.79 31.84
C SER A 174 -15.83 8.26 31.61
N MET A 175 -15.01 8.92 30.81
CA MET A 175 -13.72 8.44 30.32
C MET A 175 -13.88 7.08 29.61
N THR A 176 -14.73 7.07 28.57
CA THR A 176 -15.01 5.87 27.77
C THR A 176 -14.91 6.18 26.29
N ALA A 177 -14.36 5.25 25.53
CA ALA A 177 -14.34 5.27 24.09
C ALA A 177 -14.35 3.83 23.57
N SER A 178 -14.93 3.59 22.40
CA SER A 178 -15.01 2.25 21.79
C SER A 178 -13.76 1.87 21.02
N SER A 179 -12.98 2.85 20.56
CA SER A 179 -11.71 2.56 19.89
C SER A 179 -10.62 3.58 20.17
N THR A 180 -9.38 3.12 20.02
CA THR A 180 -8.17 3.95 20.13
C THR A 180 -7.16 3.54 19.07
N ILE A 181 -6.31 4.50 18.69
CA ILE A 181 -5.22 4.28 17.75
C ILE A 181 -3.88 4.12 18.48
N GLY A 182 -3.12 3.12 18.07
CA GLY A 182 -1.70 2.98 18.36
C GLY A 182 -0.89 3.09 17.08
N VAL A 183 0.35 3.51 17.18
CA VAL A 183 1.27 3.63 16.05
C VAL A 183 2.55 2.88 16.36
N VAL A 184 3.02 2.08 15.40
CA VAL A 184 4.33 1.41 15.43
C VAL A 184 5.15 1.97 14.27
N VAL A 185 6.35 2.42 14.57
CA VAL A 185 7.29 2.96 13.58
C VAL A 185 8.41 1.95 13.34
N HIS A 186 8.67 1.65 12.08
CA HIS A 186 9.66 0.65 11.63
C HIS A 186 10.84 1.33 10.94
N SER A 187 12.03 0.80 11.16
CA SER A 187 13.20 1.13 10.34
C SER A 187 13.19 0.31 9.06
N LEU A 188 13.20 0.98 7.90
CA LEU A 188 13.23 0.33 6.61
C LEU A 188 14.68 0.11 6.15
N PRO A 189 15.01 -1.02 5.49
CA PRO A 189 16.30 -1.20 4.88
C PRO A 189 16.51 -0.19 3.75
N SER A 190 17.78 0.18 3.49
CA SER A 190 18.13 1.16 2.44
C SER A 190 17.67 0.75 1.04
N SER A 191 17.48 -0.54 0.81
CA SER A 191 16.92 -1.09 -0.44
C SER A 191 15.44 -0.79 -0.63
N ALA A 192 14.71 -0.44 0.42
CA ALA A 192 13.29 -0.11 0.35
C ALA A 192 13.02 1.35 -0.03
N GLN A 193 14.05 2.20 -0.12
CA GLN A 193 13.90 3.60 -0.54
C GLN A 193 13.37 3.75 -1.97
N SER A 194 13.72 2.81 -2.85
CA SER A 194 13.23 2.76 -4.22
C SER A 194 11.82 2.16 -4.33
N ALA A 195 11.39 1.38 -3.35
CA ALA A 195 10.10 0.71 -3.36
C ALA A 195 8.95 1.59 -2.79
N GLN A 196 9.26 2.59 -1.97
CA GLN A 196 8.26 3.52 -1.43
C GLN A 196 7.69 4.48 -2.49
N GLN A 197 8.38 4.64 -3.63
CA GLN A 197 7.90 5.42 -4.78
C GLN A 197 7.12 4.58 -5.80
N SER A 198 7.17 3.25 -5.68
CA SER A 198 6.44 2.33 -6.56
C SER A 198 5.30 1.66 -5.80
N SER A 199 4.14 2.32 -5.78
CA SER A 199 2.85 1.73 -5.36
C SER A 199 2.35 0.70 -6.38
N GLY A 200 3.17 -0.23 -6.80
CA GLY A 200 2.85 -1.20 -7.83
C GLY A 200 3.10 -2.63 -7.37
N THR A 201 2.03 -3.33 -7.06
CA THR A 201 1.75 -4.78 -7.29
C THR A 201 2.92 -5.78 -7.43
N SER A 202 4.04 -5.60 -6.75
CA SER A 202 5.08 -6.63 -6.69
C SER A 202 5.43 -6.90 -5.24
N GLY A 203 4.97 -8.04 -4.75
CA GLY A 203 4.98 -8.56 -3.40
C GLY A 203 6.34 -8.72 -2.71
N THR A 204 7.14 -7.67 -2.61
CA THR A 204 8.42 -7.68 -1.89
C THR A 204 8.77 -6.31 -1.29
N ASP A 205 7.76 -5.48 -0.95
CA ASP A 205 8.04 -4.31 -0.14
C ASP A 205 8.25 -4.75 1.32
N PRO A 206 9.44 -4.53 1.91
CA PRO A 206 9.71 -4.90 3.29
C PRO A 206 8.73 -4.31 4.31
N LEU A 207 8.15 -3.15 4.03
CA LEU A 207 7.10 -2.56 4.87
C LEU A 207 5.82 -3.38 4.80
N THR A 208 5.44 -3.86 3.62
CA THR A 208 4.27 -4.74 3.45
C THR A 208 4.43 -6.01 4.25
N ASP A 209 5.58 -6.68 4.16
CA ASP A 209 5.85 -7.91 4.90
C ASP A 209 5.79 -7.68 6.42
N MET A 210 6.37 -6.59 6.92
CA MET A 210 6.28 -6.20 8.34
C MET A 210 4.83 -5.94 8.77
N GLN A 211 4.06 -5.22 7.97
CA GLN A 211 2.66 -4.88 8.28
C GLN A 211 1.76 -6.12 8.27
N VAL A 212 1.95 -7.03 7.32
CA VAL A 212 1.24 -8.31 7.27
C VAL A 212 1.60 -9.18 8.49
N SER A 213 2.88 -9.23 8.88
CA SER A 213 3.31 -9.95 10.08
C SER A 213 2.68 -9.37 11.35
N ILE A 214 2.57 -8.04 11.46
CA ILE A 214 1.86 -7.39 12.59
C ILE A 214 0.37 -7.74 12.55
N GLN A 215 -0.25 -7.78 11.38
CA GLN A 215 -1.66 -8.15 11.25
C GLN A 215 -1.90 -9.60 11.73
N GLU A 216 -0.99 -10.51 11.45
CA GLU A 216 -1.07 -11.89 11.93
C GLU A 216 -1.01 -11.96 13.45
N VAL A 217 -0.03 -11.29 14.09
CA VAL A 217 0.10 -11.23 15.55
C VAL A 217 -1.12 -10.55 16.19
N ALA A 218 -1.54 -9.41 15.67
CA ALA A 218 -2.67 -8.66 16.22
C ALA A 218 -4.00 -9.38 16.07
N SER A 219 -4.17 -10.22 15.04
CA SER A 219 -5.40 -10.97 14.79
C SER A 219 -5.68 -12.05 15.85
N ILE A 220 -4.66 -12.54 16.55
CA ILE A 220 -4.79 -13.56 17.59
C ILE A 220 -5.70 -13.08 18.73
N GLY A 221 -5.68 -11.78 19.06
CA GLY A 221 -6.54 -11.18 20.08
C GLY A 221 -7.96 -10.82 19.61
N GLY A 222 -8.17 -10.65 18.32
CA GLY A 222 -9.46 -10.35 17.68
C GLY A 222 -10.01 -8.93 17.89
N ASP A 223 -9.37 -8.11 18.72
CA ASP A 223 -9.80 -6.76 19.12
C ASP A 223 -8.92 -5.64 18.54
N VAL A 224 -7.89 -5.99 17.77
CA VAL A 224 -7.03 -5.02 17.10
C VAL A 224 -7.09 -5.21 15.58
N LYS A 225 -7.34 -4.13 14.86
CA LYS A 225 -7.23 -4.06 13.41
C LYS A 225 -5.97 -3.30 13.04
N VAL A 226 -5.27 -3.80 12.04
CA VAL A 226 -4.01 -3.23 11.57
C VAL A 226 -4.25 -2.49 10.27
N PHE A 227 -3.73 -1.27 10.17
CA PHE A 227 -3.77 -0.45 8.98
C PHE A 227 -2.37 -0.01 8.58
N GLY A 228 -2.11 -0.06 7.29
CA GLY A 228 -0.86 0.39 6.69
C GLY A 228 -0.95 0.35 5.18
N SER A 229 -0.09 1.13 4.53
CA SER A 229 -0.05 1.19 3.06
C SER A 229 0.23 -0.18 2.43
N GLY A 230 1.08 -0.99 3.06
CA GLY A 230 1.41 -2.32 2.59
C GLY A 230 0.24 -3.31 2.71
N ILE A 231 -0.52 -3.28 3.83
CA ILE A 231 -1.73 -4.11 3.97
C ILE A 231 -2.74 -3.75 2.89
N PHE A 232 -2.99 -2.44 2.71
CA PHE A 232 -3.90 -1.98 1.66
C PHE A 232 -3.44 -2.45 0.28
N SER A 233 -2.15 -2.30 -0.04
CA SER A 233 -1.59 -2.74 -1.32
C SER A 233 -1.68 -4.26 -1.50
N SER A 234 -1.45 -5.03 -0.45
CA SER A 234 -1.56 -6.49 -0.47
C SER A 234 -3.00 -6.95 -0.69
N GLU A 235 -3.95 -6.42 0.07
CA GLU A 235 -5.37 -6.77 -0.07
C GLU A 235 -5.91 -6.35 -1.45
N PHE A 236 -5.58 -5.14 -1.91
CA PHE A 236 -5.97 -4.65 -3.22
C PHE A 236 -5.34 -5.49 -4.34
N GLY A 237 -4.04 -5.83 -4.22
CA GLY A 237 -3.34 -6.70 -5.16
C GLY A 237 -3.96 -8.10 -5.24
N ASN A 238 -4.36 -8.68 -4.12
CA ASN A 238 -5.04 -9.97 -4.08
C ASN A 238 -6.41 -9.93 -4.78
N VAL A 239 -7.23 -8.90 -4.51
CA VAL A 239 -8.55 -8.72 -5.16
C VAL A 239 -8.40 -8.53 -6.67
N ILE A 240 -7.43 -7.73 -7.11
CA ILE A 240 -7.15 -7.56 -8.54
C ILE A 240 -6.64 -8.86 -9.14
N GLY A 241 -5.71 -9.55 -8.47
CA GLY A 241 -5.14 -10.82 -8.92
C GLY A 241 -6.22 -11.87 -9.13
N ASP A 242 -7.08 -12.08 -8.16
CA ASP A 242 -8.19 -13.04 -8.23
C ASP A 242 -9.16 -12.69 -9.37
N THR A 243 -9.45 -11.41 -9.55
CA THR A 243 -10.31 -10.95 -10.65
C THR A 243 -9.64 -11.18 -12.00
N MET A 244 -8.34 -10.91 -12.13
CA MET A 244 -7.59 -11.12 -13.36
C MET A 244 -7.49 -12.60 -13.75
N ILE A 245 -7.37 -13.51 -12.80
CA ILE A 245 -7.31 -14.96 -13.06
C ILE A 245 -8.59 -15.44 -13.78
N ILE A 246 -9.73 -14.83 -13.51
CA ILE A 246 -11.00 -15.20 -14.15
C ILE A 246 -11.25 -14.39 -15.43
N VAL A 247 -11.09 -13.07 -15.33
CA VAL A 247 -11.46 -12.14 -16.41
C VAL A 247 -10.51 -12.25 -17.61
N THR A 248 -9.20 -12.40 -17.37
CA THR A 248 -8.21 -12.45 -18.44
C THR A 248 -8.39 -13.67 -19.36
N PRO A 249 -8.50 -14.92 -18.85
CA PRO A 249 -8.76 -16.07 -19.71
C PRO A 249 -10.11 -15.97 -20.41
N ALA A 250 -11.15 -15.47 -19.75
CA ALA A 250 -12.46 -15.27 -20.36
C ALA A 250 -12.40 -14.26 -21.52
N ALA A 251 -11.71 -13.13 -21.33
CA ALA A 251 -11.52 -12.13 -22.37
C ALA A 251 -10.75 -12.70 -23.58
N ILE A 252 -9.65 -13.43 -23.32
CA ILE A 252 -8.87 -14.09 -24.37
C ILE A 252 -9.74 -15.09 -25.16
N LEU A 253 -10.52 -15.90 -24.45
CA LEU A 253 -11.44 -16.86 -25.09
C LEU A 253 -12.47 -16.14 -25.97
N PHE A 254 -13.08 -15.08 -25.49
CA PHE A 254 -14.04 -14.28 -26.27
C PHE A 254 -13.39 -13.64 -27.50
N ILE A 255 -12.18 -13.11 -27.37
CA ILE A 255 -11.41 -12.54 -28.49
C ILE A 255 -11.14 -13.63 -29.54
N ILE A 256 -10.68 -14.81 -29.13
CA ILE A 256 -10.41 -15.93 -30.05
C ILE A 256 -11.69 -16.37 -30.75
N LEU A 257 -12.79 -16.55 -30.02
CA LEU A 257 -14.08 -16.93 -30.61
C LEU A 257 -14.58 -15.88 -31.61
N PHE A 258 -14.47 -14.61 -31.26
CA PHE A 258 -14.84 -13.51 -32.17
C PHE A 258 -13.97 -13.49 -33.44
N LEU A 259 -12.66 -13.67 -33.30
CA LEU A 259 -11.73 -13.71 -34.41
C LEU A 259 -12.02 -14.91 -35.35
N ILE A 260 -12.29 -16.11 -34.79
CA ILE A 260 -12.68 -17.28 -35.56
C ILE A 260 -13.97 -17.01 -36.37
N TYR A 261 -14.94 -16.37 -35.73
CA TYR A 261 -16.21 -16.01 -36.40
C TYR A 261 -16.01 -14.97 -37.51
N ALA A 262 -15.15 -13.97 -37.27
CA ALA A 262 -14.94 -12.84 -38.18
C ALA A 262 -14.09 -13.21 -39.39
N TYR A 263 -13.01 -13.96 -39.20
CA TYR A 263 -12.03 -14.20 -40.26
C TYR A 263 -12.31 -15.44 -41.13
N ARG A 264 -13.08 -16.41 -40.67
CA ARG A 264 -13.42 -17.66 -41.43
C ARG A 264 -12.25 -18.44 -42.02
N ASP A 265 -11.05 -17.85 -42.10
CA ASP A 265 -9.82 -18.45 -42.61
C ASP A 265 -8.77 -18.51 -41.51
N LEU A 266 -8.19 -19.66 -41.28
CA LEU A 266 -7.22 -19.91 -40.21
C LEU A 266 -5.90 -19.13 -40.44
N VAL A 267 -5.52 -18.90 -41.70
CA VAL A 267 -4.29 -18.18 -42.04
C VAL A 267 -4.46 -16.69 -41.73
N ASP A 268 -5.58 -16.11 -42.13
CA ASP A 268 -5.91 -14.71 -41.86
C ASP A 268 -6.08 -14.46 -40.34
N LEU A 269 -6.66 -15.41 -39.62
CA LEU A 269 -6.76 -15.39 -38.16
C LEU A 269 -5.36 -15.37 -37.53
N LEU A 270 -4.45 -16.23 -37.96
CA LEU A 270 -3.11 -16.34 -37.38
C LEU A 270 -2.27 -15.09 -37.67
N LEU A 271 -2.41 -14.51 -38.86
CA LEU A 271 -1.78 -13.23 -39.20
C LEU A 271 -2.34 -12.07 -38.36
N GLY A 272 -3.65 -12.05 -38.11
CA GLY A 272 -4.30 -11.05 -37.26
C GLY A 272 -3.83 -11.12 -35.81
N VAL A 273 -3.76 -12.32 -35.25
CA VAL A 273 -3.26 -12.55 -33.88
C VAL A 273 -1.78 -12.19 -33.77
N LEU A 274 -0.96 -12.56 -34.76
CA LEU A 274 0.46 -12.20 -34.79
C LEU A 274 0.65 -10.68 -34.84
N SER A 275 -0.14 -10.00 -35.65
CA SER A 275 -0.13 -8.53 -35.74
C SER A 275 -0.48 -7.86 -34.42
N LEU A 276 -1.52 -8.36 -33.74
CA LEU A 276 -1.92 -7.89 -32.42
C LEU A 276 -0.80 -8.09 -31.38
N PHE A 277 -0.19 -9.26 -31.38
CA PHE A 277 0.90 -9.59 -30.48
C PHE A 277 2.12 -8.68 -30.70
N MET A 278 2.47 -8.43 -31.96
CA MET A 278 3.53 -7.49 -32.31
C MET A 278 3.21 -6.06 -31.88
N ALA A 279 1.97 -5.62 -32.04
CA ALA A 279 1.54 -4.29 -31.59
C ALA A 279 1.69 -4.13 -30.07
N ILE A 280 1.33 -5.16 -29.29
CA ILE A 280 1.51 -5.18 -27.83
C ILE A 280 2.99 -5.08 -27.46
N ILE A 281 3.85 -5.92 -28.07
CA ILE A 281 5.31 -5.87 -27.83
C ILE A 281 5.89 -4.50 -28.15
N TRP A 282 5.46 -3.89 -29.24
CA TRP A 282 5.95 -2.57 -29.66
C TRP A 282 5.50 -1.48 -28.70
N THR A 283 4.25 -1.52 -28.24
CA THR A 283 3.71 -0.54 -27.29
C THR A 283 4.47 -0.61 -25.96
N PHE A 284 4.55 -1.77 -25.36
CA PHE A 284 5.26 -1.94 -24.09
C PHE A 284 6.76 -1.73 -24.24
N GLY A 285 7.37 -2.22 -25.32
CA GLY A 285 8.78 -2.01 -25.58
C GLY A 285 9.13 -0.53 -25.78
N PHE A 286 8.28 0.24 -26.45
CA PHE A 286 8.43 1.69 -26.57
C PHE A 286 8.32 2.38 -25.21
N MET A 287 7.35 2.00 -24.39
CA MET A 287 7.21 2.52 -23.01
C MET A 287 8.48 2.27 -22.20
N GLY A 288 9.04 1.06 -22.25
CA GLY A 288 10.27 0.74 -21.54
C GLY A 288 11.52 1.47 -22.05
N ILE A 289 11.60 1.79 -23.37
CA ILE A 289 12.68 2.61 -23.92
C ILE A 289 12.50 4.08 -23.53
N ALA A 290 11.27 4.56 -23.52
CA ALA A 290 10.94 5.94 -23.18
C ALA A 290 10.95 6.23 -21.67
N ASN A 291 11.16 5.21 -20.83
CA ASN A 291 11.07 5.29 -19.36
C ASN A 291 9.72 5.86 -18.88
N ILE A 292 8.63 5.41 -19.50
CA ILE A 292 7.27 5.80 -19.17
C ILE A 292 6.61 4.66 -18.38
#